data_d95428af757bbfb5b6004b352bc85aff
#
_entry.id   d95428af757bbfb5b6004b352bc85aff
#
_cell.length_a   1.000
_cell.length_b   1.000
_cell.length_c   1.000
_cell.angle_alpha   90.00
_cell.angle_beta   90.00
_cell.angle_gamma   90.00
#
_symmetry.space_group_name_H-M   'P 1'
#
loop_
_entity.id
_entity.type
_entity.pdbx_description
1 polymer ?
#
loop_
_entity_poly.entity_id
_entity_poly.type
_entity_poly.pdbx_seq_one_letter_code
_entity_poly.pdbx_strand_id
1 'polypeptide(L)'
;MSLYPQGHDWIKARTDAGMETGSHDDMHAGELETSLLLHVAPELIRAGNETADWTADHRPHLLTLGMAAYTTSGVIGRPSLGTAEKGKAALDSLTRSFGEHQRSLGI
;
A
#
# COMPACT_ATOMS: atom_id res chain seq x y z
N MET A 1 5.46 1.43 24.45
CA MET A 1 4.31 1.93 23.67
C MET A 1 4.02 0.97 22.53
N SER A 2 2.77 0.54 22.38
CA SER A 2 2.35 -0.25 21.24
C SER A 2 1.94 0.66 20.09
N LEU A 3 2.43 0.36 18.89
CA LEU A 3 2.09 1.10 17.69
C LEU A 3 1.26 0.22 16.76
N TYR A 4 0.33 0.83 16.06
CA TYR A 4 -0.49 0.18 15.04
C TYR A 4 -0.65 1.13 13.85
N PRO A 5 -0.60 0.63 12.60
CA PRO A 5 -0.26 -0.76 12.22
C PRO A 5 1.25 -0.98 12.25
N GLN A 6 1.63 -2.27 12.35
CA GLN A 6 3.03 -2.69 12.24
C GLN A 6 3.25 -3.41 10.90
N GLY A 7 4.51 -3.76 10.63
CA GLY A 7 4.86 -4.40 9.36
C GLY A 7 4.03 -5.67 9.06
N HIS A 8 3.82 -6.51 10.08
CA HIS A 8 3.05 -7.75 9.90
C HIS A 8 1.56 -7.48 9.61
N ASP A 9 1.00 -6.37 10.10
CA ASP A 9 -0.39 -6.00 9.80
C ASP A 9 -0.54 -5.63 8.32
N TRP A 10 0.44 -4.93 7.76
CA TRP A 10 0.45 -4.59 6.34
C TRP A 10 0.63 -5.82 5.46
N ILE A 11 1.53 -6.74 5.87
CA ILE A 11 1.73 -7.99 5.15
C ILE A 11 0.44 -8.81 5.12
N LYS A 12 -0.23 -8.92 6.28
CA LYS A 12 -1.50 -9.64 6.37
C LYS A 12 -2.57 -8.99 5.48
N ALA A 13 -2.66 -7.66 5.47
CA ALA A 13 -3.62 -6.95 4.64
C ALA A 13 -3.40 -7.24 3.15
N ARG A 14 -2.14 -7.24 2.69
CA ARG A 14 -1.81 -7.58 1.31
C ARG A 14 -2.19 -9.02 0.97
N THR A 15 -1.90 -9.95 1.87
CA THR A 15 -2.22 -11.37 1.70
C THR A 15 -3.74 -11.57 1.64
N ASP A 16 -4.46 -10.99 2.58
CA ASP A 16 -5.92 -11.12 2.66
C ASP A 16 -6.61 -10.52 1.42
N ALA A 17 -6.01 -9.50 0.84
CA ALA A 17 -6.53 -8.85 -0.36
C ALA A 17 -6.11 -9.54 -1.66
N GLY A 18 -5.23 -10.55 -1.60
CA GLY A 18 -4.75 -11.23 -2.79
C GLY A 18 -3.85 -10.37 -3.67
N MET A 19 -3.07 -9.47 -3.08
CA MET A 19 -2.19 -8.60 -3.84
C MET A 19 -1.01 -9.35 -4.41
N GLU A 20 -0.58 -8.96 -5.61
CA GLU A 20 0.54 -9.58 -6.31
C GLU A 20 1.88 -8.99 -5.89
N THR A 21 1.90 -7.72 -5.45
CA THR A 21 3.12 -7.04 -5.03
C THR A 21 3.33 -7.14 -3.54
N GLY A 22 4.56 -6.98 -3.10
CA GLY A 22 4.93 -6.96 -1.69
C GLY A 22 5.38 -5.59 -1.23
N SER A 23 5.70 -5.46 0.07
CA SER A 23 6.05 -4.18 0.68
C SER A 23 7.28 -3.52 0.06
N HIS A 24 8.22 -4.31 -0.48
CA HIS A 24 9.45 -3.77 -1.04
C HIS A 24 9.26 -3.21 -2.45
N ASP A 25 8.58 -3.94 -3.31
CA ASP A 25 8.38 -3.52 -4.70
C ASP A 25 7.18 -2.58 -4.87
N ASP A 26 6.27 -2.55 -3.90
CA ASP A 26 5.10 -1.68 -3.88
C ASP A 26 5.32 -0.57 -2.84
N MET A 27 6.31 0.26 -3.10
CA MET A 27 6.80 1.23 -2.11
C MET A 27 5.91 2.47 -2.00
N HIS A 28 5.40 3.00 -3.11
CA HIS A 28 4.61 4.24 -3.10
C HIS A 28 3.67 4.31 -4.29
N ALA A 29 2.41 4.67 -4.01
CA ALA A 29 1.37 4.88 -5.02
C ALA A 29 1.17 3.66 -5.93
N GLY A 30 1.41 2.47 -5.42
CA GLY A 30 1.30 1.22 -6.17
C GLY A 30 -0.02 0.50 -5.96
N GLU A 31 0.05 -0.82 -5.89
CA GLU A 31 -1.16 -1.67 -5.80
C GLU A 31 -1.98 -1.42 -4.55
N LEU A 32 -1.35 -1.35 -3.39
CA LEU A 32 -2.06 -1.18 -2.11
C LEU A 32 -2.74 0.17 -2.01
N GLU A 33 -1.98 1.24 -2.20
CA GLU A 33 -2.52 2.60 -2.03
C GLU A 33 -3.58 2.92 -3.07
N THR A 34 -3.36 2.51 -4.33
CA THR A 34 -4.34 2.69 -5.40
C THR A 34 -5.62 1.92 -5.09
N SER A 35 -5.49 0.68 -4.61
CA SER A 35 -6.65 -0.16 -4.26
C SER A 35 -7.46 0.46 -3.13
N LEU A 36 -6.79 0.93 -2.06
CA LEU A 36 -7.47 1.59 -0.95
C LEU A 36 -8.22 2.83 -1.44
N LEU A 37 -7.58 3.64 -2.26
CA LEU A 37 -8.19 4.87 -2.75
C LEU A 37 -9.35 4.59 -3.70
N LEU A 38 -9.25 3.58 -4.55
CA LEU A 38 -10.34 3.16 -5.42
C LEU A 38 -11.56 2.70 -4.62
N HIS A 39 -11.36 2.13 -3.43
CA HIS A 39 -12.46 1.72 -2.56
C HIS A 39 -13.09 2.90 -1.83
N VAL A 40 -12.28 3.78 -1.24
CA VAL A 40 -12.80 4.82 -0.34
C VAL A 40 -13.09 6.15 -1.03
N ALA A 41 -12.37 6.49 -2.10
CA ALA A 41 -12.50 7.78 -2.79
C ALA A 41 -12.06 7.67 -4.26
N PRO A 42 -12.77 6.88 -5.08
CA PRO A 42 -12.35 6.64 -6.47
C PRO A 42 -12.23 7.91 -7.30
N GLU A 43 -12.95 8.96 -6.95
CA GLU A 43 -12.91 10.25 -7.63
C GLU A 43 -11.56 10.96 -7.50
N LEU A 44 -10.72 10.54 -6.55
CA LEU A 44 -9.38 11.12 -6.37
C LEU A 44 -8.32 10.43 -7.23
N ILE A 45 -8.63 9.31 -7.87
CA ILE A 45 -7.71 8.64 -8.77
C ILE A 45 -7.61 9.43 -10.07
N ARG A 46 -6.38 9.79 -10.44
CA ARG A 46 -6.14 10.51 -11.69
C ARG A 46 -6.15 9.57 -12.89
N ALA A 47 -6.58 10.08 -14.04
CA ALA A 47 -6.48 9.34 -15.30
C ALA A 47 -5.03 8.94 -15.57
N GLY A 48 -4.82 7.73 -16.10
CA GLY A 48 -3.51 7.21 -16.42
C GLY A 48 -2.88 6.33 -15.35
N ASN A 49 -3.57 6.10 -14.22
CA ASN A 49 -3.05 5.21 -13.18
C ASN A 49 -2.77 3.79 -13.71
N GLU A 50 -3.52 3.33 -14.71
CA GLU A 50 -3.37 1.99 -15.30
C GLU A 50 -2.05 1.83 -16.07
N THR A 51 -1.41 2.91 -16.44
CA THR A 51 -0.16 2.90 -17.23
C THR A 51 1.02 3.53 -16.47
N ALA A 52 0.87 3.74 -15.17
CA ALA A 52 1.86 4.45 -14.37
C ALA A 52 2.82 3.53 -13.61
N ASP A 53 2.79 2.23 -13.89
CA ASP A 53 3.67 1.27 -13.20
C ASP A 53 5.14 1.66 -13.37
N TRP A 54 5.88 1.56 -12.27
CA TRP A 54 7.29 1.89 -12.25
C TRP A 54 8.02 1.01 -11.25
N THR A 55 9.10 0.36 -11.70
CA THR A 55 9.91 -0.51 -10.87
C THR A 55 11.20 0.21 -10.47
N ALA A 56 11.47 0.26 -9.17
CA ALA A 56 12.72 0.78 -8.62
C ALA A 56 13.01 0.05 -7.32
N ASP A 57 13.33 -1.25 -7.43
CA ASP A 57 13.49 -2.14 -6.27
C ASP A 57 14.83 -1.96 -5.57
N HIS A 58 15.83 -1.43 -6.26
CA HIS A 58 17.15 -1.17 -5.70
C HIS A 58 17.29 0.32 -5.43
N ARG A 59 17.23 0.69 -4.15
CA ARG A 59 17.18 2.09 -3.72
C ARG A 59 18.24 2.38 -2.64
N PRO A 60 19.56 2.19 -2.95
CA PRO A 60 20.60 2.27 -1.92
C PRO A 60 20.78 3.65 -1.29
N HIS A 61 20.36 4.71 -1.99
CA HIS A 61 20.55 6.08 -1.54
C HIS A 61 19.23 6.82 -1.28
N LEU A 62 18.15 6.07 -0.99
CA LEU A 62 16.83 6.65 -0.81
C LEU A 62 16.82 7.73 0.27
N LEU A 63 17.45 7.48 1.41
CA LEU A 63 17.46 8.42 2.54
C LEU A 63 18.31 9.67 2.27
N THR A 64 19.26 9.59 1.34
CA THR A 64 20.16 10.69 1.00
C THR A 64 19.62 11.49 -0.19
N LEU A 65 19.19 10.79 -1.24
CA LEU A 65 18.79 11.42 -2.50
C LEU A 65 17.28 11.58 -2.66
N GLY A 66 16.51 10.89 -1.82
CA GLY A 66 15.05 10.91 -1.90
C GLY A 66 14.50 10.12 -3.07
N MET A 67 13.17 10.15 -3.21
CA MET A 67 12.48 9.40 -4.25
C MET A 67 12.77 9.91 -5.66
N ALA A 68 13.06 11.19 -5.82
CA ALA A 68 13.30 11.78 -7.14
C ALA A 68 14.46 11.11 -7.90
N ALA A 69 15.39 10.47 -7.19
CA ALA A 69 16.49 9.72 -7.80
C ALA A 69 16.04 8.40 -8.42
N TYR A 70 14.84 7.91 -8.06
CA TYR A 70 14.37 6.57 -8.46
C TYR A 70 13.08 6.60 -9.27
N THR A 71 12.35 7.71 -9.27
CA THR A 71 11.11 7.84 -10.02
C THR A 71 10.85 9.30 -10.39
N THR A 72 10.38 9.53 -11.60
CA THR A 72 10.00 10.88 -12.05
C THR A 72 8.54 11.20 -11.72
N SER A 73 7.68 10.18 -11.70
CA SER A 73 6.25 10.35 -11.43
C SER A 73 5.89 10.32 -9.95
N GLY A 74 6.79 9.85 -9.10
CA GLY A 74 6.52 9.56 -7.70
C GLY A 74 6.02 8.13 -7.46
N VAL A 75 5.67 7.39 -8.50
CA VAL A 75 5.23 5.99 -8.38
C VAL A 75 6.44 5.07 -8.25
N ILE A 76 6.44 4.20 -7.26
CA ILE A 76 7.30 3.02 -7.18
C ILE A 76 6.38 1.86 -6.80
N GLY A 77 5.87 1.15 -7.79
CA GLY A 77 4.91 0.09 -7.62
C GLY A 77 4.11 -0.16 -8.89
N ARG A 78 3.03 -0.90 -8.75
CA ARG A 78 2.18 -1.28 -9.88
C ARG A 78 0.72 -0.86 -9.64
N PRO A 79 0.40 0.44 -9.80
CA PRO A 79 -0.97 0.92 -9.66
C PRO A 79 -1.93 0.26 -10.65
N SER A 80 -1.44 -0.28 -11.78
CA SER A 80 -2.27 -1.00 -12.74
C SER A 80 -2.97 -2.22 -12.12
N LEU A 81 -2.41 -2.78 -11.05
CA LEU A 81 -2.99 -3.92 -10.34
C LEU A 81 -4.03 -3.52 -9.30
N GLY A 82 -4.20 -2.23 -9.06
CA GLY A 82 -5.14 -1.73 -8.06
C GLY A 82 -6.58 -2.01 -8.43
N THR A 83 -7.38 -2.47 -7.47
CA THR A 83 -8.83 -2.63 -7.62
C THR A 83 -9.54 -2.20 -6.34
N ALA A 84 -10.79 -1.77 -6.48
CA ALA A 84 -11.60 -1.41 -5.31
C ALA A 84 -11.84 -2.62 -4.39
N GLU A 85 -11.98 -3.81 -4.97
CA GLU A 85 -12.17 -5.05 -4.21
C GLU A 85 -10.96 -5.37 -3.33
N LYS A 86 -9.75 -5.22 -3.88
CA LYS A 86 -8.51 -5.37 -3.10
C LYS A 86 -8.45 -4.33 -1.99
N GLY A 87 -8.85 -3.10 -2.29
CA GLY A 87 -8.87 -2.01 -1.31
C GLY A 87 -9.81 -2.31 -0.15
N LYS A 88 -11.02 -2.80 -0.45
CA LYS A 88 -11.97 -3.20 0.58
C LYS A 88 -11.42 -4.32 1.45
N ALA A 89 -10.86 -5.36 0.83
CA ALA A 89 -10.32 -6.52 1.55
C ALA A 89 -9.14 -6.12 2.45
N ALA A 90 -8.26 -5.25 1.95
CA ALA A 90 -7.13 -4.76 2.74
C ALA A 90 -7.60 -3.92 3.94
N LEU A 91 -8.57 -3.03 3.72
CA LEU A 91 -9.12 -2.21 4.79
C LEU A 91 -9.84 -3.05 5.83
N ASP A 92 -10.61 -4.05 5.40
CA ASP A 92 -11.28 -5.00 6.32
C ASP A 92 -10.26 -5.76 7.16
N SER A 93 -9.15 -6.20 6.55
CA SER A 93 -8.06 -6.88 7.26
C SER A 93 -7.43 -5.99 8.32
N LEU A 94 -7.10 -4.74 7.96
CA LEU A 94 -6.53 -3.77 8.89
C LEU A 94 -7.50 -3.45 10.04
N THR A 95 -8.79 -3.36 9.75
CA THR A 95 -9.80 -3.11 10.77
C THR A 95 -9.88 -4.25 11.78
N ARG A 96 -9.85 -5.49 11.31
CA ARG A 96 -9.84 -6.66 12.20
C ARG A 96 -8.57 -6.70 13.05
N SER A 97 -7.42 -6.46 12.45
CA SER A 97 -6.13 -6.42 13.17
C SER A 97 -6.12 -5.33 14.22
N PHE A 98 -6.71 -4.17 13.93
CA PHE A 98 -6.82 -3.08 14.89
C PHE A 98 -7.69 -3.49 16.09
N GLY A 99 -8.81 -4.20 15.85
CA GLY A 99 -9.66 -4.71 16.93
C GLY A 99 -8.92 -5.68 17.85
N GLU A 100 -8.10 -6.56 17.27
CA GLU A 100 -7.26 -7.47 18.05
C GLU A 100 -6.22 -6.70 18.86
N HIS A 101 -5.63 -5.69 18.27
CA HIS A 101 -4.66 -4.82 18.94
C HIS A 101 -5.30 -4.11 20.14
N GLN A 102 -6.50 -3.55 19.96
CA GLN A 102 -7.25 -2.92 21.04
C GLN A 102 -7.50 -3.88 22.19
N ARG A 103 -7.91 -5.11 21.88
CA ARG A 103 -8.17 -6.14 22.91
C ARG A 103 -6.89 -6.47 23.68
N SER A 104 -5.75 -6.52 23.00
CA SER A 104 -4.47 -6.78 23.67
C SER A 104 -4.06 -5.67 24.64
N LEU A 105 -4.56 -4.45 24.41
CA LEU A 105 -4.32 -3.32 25.29
C LEU A 105 -5.37 -3.19 26.40
N GLY A 106 -6.38 -4.04 26.43
CA GLY A 106 -7.44 -4.01 27.45
C GLY A 106 -8.46 -2.89 27.25
N ILE A 107 -8.59 -2.40 26.03
CA ILE A 107 -9.54 -1.33 25.72
C ILE A 107 -10.62 -1.73 24.74
#